data_3b66736e1f6a76574eac0c196c4850a4
#
_entry.id   3b66736e1f6a76574eac0c196c4850a4
#
_cell.length_a   1.000
_cell.length_b   1.000
_cell.length_c   1.000
_cell.angle_alpha   90.00
_cell.angle_beta   90.00
_cell.angle_gamma   90.00
#
_symmetry.space_group_name_H-M   'P 1'
#
loop_
_entity.id
_entity.type
_entity.pdbx_description
1 polymer ?
#
loop_
_entity_poly.entity_id
_entity_poly.type
_entity_poly.pdbx_seq_one_letter_code
_entity_poly.pdbx_strand_id
1 'polypeptide(L)'
;MATAKLIIASSLNSDMRYAAKANLPDPFIYLEVNGHGHVFVDSREYDWCQEHCPESIAVHLTDGMLKKLPKQRPLGRYQVHLAGLICRQRKIKNILMTPEADSGDVEVLRQVYKIKVKLQYPLFPKREIKSPSEVKEIKKVAEGTVKAFSFIKKVLRDSKI
;
A
#
# COMPACT_ATOMS: atom_id res chain seq x y z
N MET A 1 -13.19 20.58 1.48
CA MET A 1 -12.06 20.02 2.26
C MET A 1 -11.48 18.88 1.45
N ALA A 2 -10.15 18.86 1.26
CA ALA A 2 -9.48 17.81 0.50
C ALA A 2 -9.68 16.46 1.22
N THR A 3 -10.08 15.44 0.46
CA THR A 3 -10.20 14.07 0.95
C THR A 3 -8.92 13.34 0.55
N ALA A 4 -8.17 12.86 1.52
CA ALA A 4 -6.96 12.09 1.29
C ALA A 4 -7.28 10.59 1.17
N LYS A 5 -6.42 9.81 0.48
CA LYS A 5 -6.47 8.35 0.50
C LYS A 5 -5.32 7.83 1.35
N LEU A 6 -5.60 6.88 2.23
CA LEU A 6 -4.62 6.29 3.13
C LEU A 6 -4.62 4.77 2.98
N ILE A 7 -3.41 4.20 2.85
CA ILE A 7 -3.17 2.76 2.90
C ILE A 7 -2.07 2.49 3.91
N ILE A 8 -2.25 1.46 4.74
CA ILE A 8 -1.26 0.95 5.68
C ILE A 8 -1.17 -0.56 5.43
N ALA A 9 -0.23 -0.97 4.60
CA ALA A 9 -0.07 -2.37 4.19
C ALA A 9 1.32 -2.61 3.61
N SER A 10 1.69 -3.86 3.39
CA SER A 10 2.83 -4.23 2.55
C SER A 10 2.46 -4.18 1.06
N SER A 11 3.44 -4.36 0.18
CA SER A 11 3.23 -4.45 -1.27
C SER A 11 2.47 -5.70 -1.73
N LEU A 12 2.15 -6.62 -0.83
CA LEU A 12 1.23 -7.73 -1.12
C LEU A 12 -0.21 -7.23 -1.30
N ASN A 13 -0.56 -6.10 -0.68
CA ASN A 13 -1.83 -5.44 -0.94
C ASN A 13 -1.81 -4.79 -2.34
N SER A 14 -2.78 -5.14 -3.17
CA SER A 14 -2.84 -4.72 -4.57
C SER A 14 -3.01 -3.21 -4.75
N ASP A 15 -3.74 -2.54 -3.86
CA ASP A 15 -3.91 -1.08 -3.89
C ASP A 15 -2.62 -0.39 -3.49
N MET A 16 -1.92 -0.90 -2.46
CA MET A 16 -0.61 -0.40 -2.06
C MET A 16 0.40 -0.50 -3.19
N ARG A 17 0.51 -1.68 -3.80
CA ARG A 17 1.43 -1.91 -4.92
C ARG A 17 1.13 -1.01 -6.13
N TYR A 18 -0.14 -0.80 -6.42
CA TYR A 18 -0.57 0.10 -7.50
C TYR A 18 -0.23 1.56 -7.19
N ALA A 19 -0.53 2.02 -5.98
CA ALA A 19 -0.40 3.42 -5.59
C ALA A 19 1.06 3.82 -5.34
N ALA A 20 1.81 3.03 -4.56
CA ALA A 20 3.18 3.35 -4.20
C ALA A 20 4.21 2.96 -5.28
N LYS A 21 3.87 2.01 -6.17
CA LYS A 21 4.80 1.42 -7.15
C LYS A 21 6.07 0.84 -6.51
N ALA A 22 6.07 0.67 -5.20
CA ALA A 22 7.16 0.08 -4.41
C ALA A 22 6.90 -1.41 -4.17
N ASN A 23 7.95 -2.20 -3.99
CA ASN A 23 7.87 -3.62 -3.68
C ASN A 23 8.55 -3.89 -2.32
N LEU A 24 7.84 -3.57 -1.25
CA LEU A 24 8.32 -3.73 0.12
C LEU A 24 7.56 -4.85 0.83
N PRO A 25 8.27 -5.77 1.52
CA PRO A 25 7.65 -6.88 2.23
C PRO A 25 6.93 -6.44 3.52
N ASP A 26 7.46 -5.43 4.19
CA ASP A 26 6.92 -4.91 5.45
C ASP A 26 5.80 -3.89 5.21
N PRO A 27 4.81 -3.77 6.13
CA PRO A 27 3.79 -2.73 6.05
C PRO A 27 4.38 -1.32 6.18
N PHE A 28 4.02 -0.45 5.25
CA PHE A 28 4.38 0.97 5.23
C PHE A 28 3.15 1.85 5.01
N ILE A 29 3.32 3.15 4.97
CA ILE A 29 2.22 4.10 4.84
C ILE A 29 2.28 4.77 3.46
N TYR A 30 1.17 4.72 2.73
CA TYR A 30 0.92 5.53 1.55
C TYR A 30 -0.21 6.52 1.83
N LEU A 31 0.03 7.79 1.52
CA LEU A 31 -0.94 8.87 1.68
C LEU A 31 -1.01 9.67 0.37
N GLU A 32 -2.19 9.70 -0.26
CA GLU A 32 -2.45 10.56 -1.41
C GLU A 32 -3.23 11.79 -0.96
N VAL A 33 -2.71 12.97 -1.26
CA VAL A 33 -3.34 14.26 -0.96
C VAL A 33 -3.38 15.08 -2.23
N ASN A 34 -4.57 15.50 -2.64
CA ASN A 34 -4.76 16.29 -3.87
C ASN A 34 -4.12 15.67 -5.12
N GLY A 35 -4.13 14.33 -5.22
CA GLY A 35 -3.54 13.59 -6.33
C GLY A 35 -2.03 13.37 -6.24
N HIS A 36 -1.36 13.87 -5.21
CA HIS A 36 0.07 13.66 -4.98
C HIS A 36 0.29 12.52 -3.98
N GLY A 37 1.06 11.52 -4.37
CA GLY A 37 1.41 10.36 -3.54
C GLY A 37 2.56 10.66 -2.60
N HIS A 38 2.46 10.16 -1.37
CA HIS A 38 3.50 10.24 -0.35
C HIS A 38 3.69 8.86 0.26
N VAL A 39 4.91 8.36 0.24
CA VAL A 39 5.34 7.11 0.89
C VAL A 39 6.12 7.45 2.16
N PHE A 40 5.80 6.77 3.25
CA PHE A 40 6.47 6.94 4.54
C PHE A 40 7.06 5.59 4.97
N VAL A 41 8.37 5.54 5.08
CA VAL A 41 9.17 4.34 5.37
C VAL A 41 10.23 4.64 6.42
N ASP A 42 10.78 3.61 7.03
CA ASP A 42 11.93 3.74 7.92
C ASP A 42 13.26 3.78 7.14
N SER A 43 14.37 3.93 7.86
CA SER A 43 15.70 4.04 7.26
C SER A 43 16.14 2.82 6.46
N ARG A 44 15.59 1.63 6.75
CA ARG A 44 15.95 0.39 6.02
C ARG A 44 15.46 0.41 4.56
N GLU A 45 14.32 1.05 4.33
CA GLU A 45 13.62 1.05 3.05
C GLU A 45 13.75 2.39 2.30
N TYR A 46 14.25 3.43 2.99
CA TYR A 46 14.23 4.80 2.50
C TYR A 46 15.03 4.97 1.20
N ASP A 47 16.30 4.55 1.19
CA ASP A 47 17.18 4.72 0.03
C ASP A 47 16.64 3.93 -1.17
N TRP A 48 16.18 2.69 -0.92
CA TRP A 48 15.55 1.89 -1.96
C TRP A 48 14.32 2.58 -2.56
N CYS A 49 13.45 3.14 -1.72
CA CYS A 49 12.28 3.88 -2.19
C CYS A 49 12.65 5.15 -2.97
N GLN A 50 13.68 5.86 -2.57
CA GLN A 50 14.18 7.04 -3.29
C GLN A 50 14.63 6.70 -4.72
N GLU A 51 15.25 5.54 -4.91
CA GLU A 51 15.73 5.11 -6.22
C GLU A 51 14.64 4.49 -7.10
N HIS A 52 13.64 3.81 -6.51
CA HIS A 52 12.71 2.96 -7.25
C HIS A 52 11.27 3.47 -7.31
N CYS A 53 10.86 4.37 -6.40
CA CYS A 53 9.55 5.01 -6.52
C CYS A 53 9.56 6.03 -7.68
N PRO A 54 8.45 6.19 -8.41
CA PRO A 54 8.32 7.24 -9.41
C PRO A 54 8.56 8.63 -8.82
N GLU A 55 9.15 9.55 -9.58
CA GLU A 55 9.40 10.95 -9.17
C GLU A 55 8.13 11.68 -8.72
N SER A 56 6.96 11.24 -9.18
CA SER A 56 5.66 11.78 -8.76
C SER A 56 5.26 11.40 -7.32
N ILE A 57 6.01 10.52 -6.67
CA ILE A 57 5.77 10.05 -5.29
C ILE A 57 6.86 10.61 -4.37
N ALA A 58 6.46 11.40 -3.40
CA ALA A 58 7.39 11.91 -2.39
C ALA A 58 7.67 10.84 -1.32
N VAL A 59 8.94 10.49 -1.13
CA VAL A 59 9.38 9.54 -0.11
C VAL A 59 9.80 10.27 1.15
N HIS A 60 9.34 9.80 2.31
CA HIS A 60 9.57 10.42 3.61
C HIS A 60 10.15 9.42 4.61
N LEU A 61 11.21 9.82 5.28
CA LEU A 61 11.80 9.05 6.38
C LEU A 61 10.99 9.24 7.67
N THR A 62 10.68 8.14 8.36
CA THR A 62 9.81 8.14 9.55
C THR A 62 10.54 8.11 10.89
N ASP A 63 11.83 7.82 10.93
CA ASP A 63 12.60 7.57 12.17
C ASP A 63 12.49 8.72 13.20
N GLY A 64 12.57 9.96 12.73
CA GLY A 64 12.38 11.13 13.60
C GLY A 64 10.94 11.30 14.12
N MET A 65 9.96 10.74 13.41
CA MET A 65 8.55 10.79 13.79
C MET A 65 8.20 9.73 14.82
N LEU A 66 8.89 8.59 14.82
CA LEU A 66 8.68 7.49 15.78
C LEU A 66 8.89 7.96 17.22
N LYS A 67 9.85 8.86 17.45
CA LYS A 67 10.12 9.46 18.76
C LYS A 67 8.94 10.28 19.31
N LYS A 68 8.03 10.73 18.46
CA LYS A 68 6.83 11.52 18.81
C LYS A 68 5.61 10.65 19.09
N LEU A 69 5.71 9.34 18.92
CA LEU A 69 4.61 8.43 19.20
C LEU A 69 4.38 8.31 20.71
N PRO A 70 3.12 8.15 21.15
CA PRO A 70 2.80 7.85 22.53
C PRO A 70 3.53 6.58 23.00
N LYS A 71 4.11 6.60 24.20
CA LYS A 71 4.77 5.41 24.79
C LYS A 71 3.78 4.26 24.98
N GLN A 72 2.55 4.55 25.40
CA GLN A 72 1.47 3.59 25.51
C GLN A 72 0.56 3.72 24.29
N ARG A 73 0.38 2.61 23.58
CA ARG A 73 -0.49 2.47 22.42
C ARG A 73 -1.48 1.35 22.68
N PRO A 74 -2.61 1.68 23.31
CA PRO A 74 -3.57 0.66 23.78
C PRO A 74 -4.23 -0.12 22.65
N LEU A 75 -4.20 0.42 21.42
CA LEU A 75 -4.84 -0.18 20.26
C LEU A 75 -4.00 0.11 19.01
N GLY A 76 -3.96 -0.86 18.09
CA GLY A 76 -3.33 -0.72 16.77
C GLY A 76 -1.79 -0.80 16.78
N ARG A 77 -1.25 -0.98 15.60
CA ARG A 77 0.19 -1.06 15.35
C ARG A 77 0.80 0.34 15.22
N TYR A 78 2.14 0.45 15.30
CA TYR A 78 2.79 1.75 15.30
C TYR A 78 2.54 2.54 14.01
N GLN A 79 2.37 1.86 12.86
CA GLN A 79 2.12 2.49 11.58
C GLN A 79 0.85 3.34 11.58
N VAL A 80 -0.23 2.86 12.21
CA VAL A 80 -1.48 3.65 12.26
C VAL A 80 -1.33 4.88 13.13
N HIS A 81 -0.60 4.79 14.23
CA HIS A 81 -0.32 5.94 15.07
C HIS A 81 0.54 6.97 14.33
N LEU A 82 1.51 6.49 13.56
CA LEU A 82 2.33 7.34 12.71
C LEU A 82 1.47 8.02 11.62
N ALA A 83 0.61 7.26 10.93
CA ALA A 83 -0.33 7.81 9.95
C ALA A 83 -1.27 8.86 10.57
N GLY A 84 -1.77 8.62 11.77
CA GLY A 84 -2.57 9.58 12.53
C GLY A 84 -1.83 10.88 12.84
N LEU A 85 -0.56 10.80 13.25
CA LEU A 85 0.29 11.98 13.48
C LEU A 85 0.54 12.75 12.17
N ILE A 86 0.84 12.06 11.07
CA ILE A 86 1.03 12.65 9.75
C ILE A 86 -0.23 13.41 9.32
N CYS A 87 -1.40 12.78 9.42
CA CYS A 87 -2.68 13.41 9.10
C CYS A 87 -2.91 14.65 9.96
N ARG A 88 -2.61 14.58 11.26
CA ARG A 88 -2.75 15.70 12.19
C ARG A 88 -1.83 16.86 11.83
N GLN A 89 -0.55 16.61 11.55
CA GLN A 89 0.42 17.63 11.13
C GLN A 89 0.02 18.30 9.82
N ARG A 90 -0.56 17.54 8.88
CA ARG A 90 -1.04 18.03 7.58
C ARG A 90 -2.48 18.57 7.62
N LYS A 91 -3.09 18.63 8.81
CA LYS A 91 -4.48 19.10 9.03
C LYS A 91 -5.53 18.30 8.22
N ILE A 92 -5.25 17.01 7.94
CA ILE A 92 -6.15 16.12 7.22
C ILE A 92 -7.17 15.56 8.21
N LYS A 93 -8.46 15.82 7.97
CA LYS A 93 -9.57 15.39 8.83
C LYS A 93 -10.46 14.33 8.18
N ASN A 94 -10.36 14.15 6.85
CA ASN A 94 -11.19 13.21 6.11
C ASN A 94 -10.27 12.31 5.25
N ILE A 95 -10.41 11.00 5.38
CA ILE A 95 -9.64 10.03 4.60
C ILE A 95 -10.55 8.96 4.00
N LEU A 96 -10.13 8.44 2.87
CA LEU A 96 -10.66 7.24 2.25
C LEU A 96 -9.68 6.10 2.50
N MET A 97 -10.21 4.95 2.88
CA MET A 97 -9.46 3.69 2.98
C MET A 97 -10.20 2.59 2.26
N THR A 98 -9.49 1.53 1.85
CA THR A 98 -10.12 0.33 1.32
C THR A 98 -10.92 -0.39 2.41
N PRO A 99 -12.01 -1.12 2.08
CA PRO A 99 -12.70 -1.99 3.03
C PRO A 99 -11.84 -3.12 3.60
N GLU A 100 -10.74 -3.46 2.92
CA GLU A 100 -9.73 -4.44 3.37
C GLU A 100 -8.78 -3.88 4.45
N ALA A 101 -8.93 -2.62 4.82
CA ALA A 101 -8.13 -2.01 5.87
C ALA A 101 -8.39 -2.72 7.22
N ASP A 102 -7.33 -2.85 8.02
CA ASP A 102 -7.42 -3.40 9.36
C ASP A 102 -8.44 -2.60 10.19
N SER A 103 -9.40 -3.29 10.80
CA SER A 103 -10.46 -2.64 11.58
C SER A 103 -9.90 -1.88 12.79
N GLY A 104 -8.83 -2.40 13.40
CA GLY A 104 -8.12 -1.74 14.48
C GLY A 104 -7.48 -0.43 14.02
N ASP A 105 -6.90 -0.39 12.82
CA ASP A 105 -6.35 0.84 12.24
C ASP A 105 -7.44 1.89 12.02
N VAL A 106 -8.59 1.48 11.47
CA VAL A 106 -9.74 2.38 11.26
C VAL A 106 -10.22 2.96 12.58
N GLU A 107 -10.30 2.13 13.63
CA GLU A 107 -10.78 2.53 14.95
C GLU A 107 -9.79 3.49 15.63
N VAL A 108 -8.49 3.25 15.56
CA VAL A 108 -7.46 4.18 16.06
C VAL A 108 -7.57 5.54 15.39
N LEU A 109 -7.70 5.58 14.07
CA LEU A 109 -7.83 6.84 13.33
C LEU A 109 -9.08 7.62 13.75
N ARG A 110 -10.20 6.93 13.95
CA ARG A 110 -11.47 7.54 14.37
C ARG A 110 -11.45 7.99 15.84
N GLN A 111 -11.07 7.10 16.73
CA GLN A 111 -11.18 7.33 18.18
C GLN A 111 -10.02 8.15 18.74
N VAL A 112 -8.79 7.83 18.37
CA VAL A 112 -7.62 8.49 18.92
C VAL A 112 -7.32 9.80 18.20
N TYR A 113 -7.33 9.77 16.85
CA TYR A 113 -6.94 10.91 16.03
C TYR A 113 -8.09 11.79 15.57
N LYS A 114 -9.34 11.36 15.83
CA LYS A 114 -10.59 12.09 15.46
C LYS A 114 -10.66 12.37 13.95
N ILE A 115 -10.16 11.44 13.15
CA ILE A 115 -10.19 11.50 11.69
C ILE A 115 -11.46 10.79 11.20
N LYS A 116 -12.19 11.43 10.29
CA LYS A 116 -13.34 10.81 9.62
C LYS A 116 -12.83 9.84 8.56
N VAL A 117 -12.99 8.55 8.80
CA VAL A 117 -12.63 7.48 7.85
C VAL A 117 -13.87 7.02 7.11
N LYS A 118 -13.85 7.13 5.78
CA LYS A 118 -14.84 6.53 4.88
C LYS A 118 -14.19 5.36 4.15
N LEU A 119 -14.82 4.20 4.18
CA LEU A 119 -14.39 3.05 3.38
C LEU A 119 -14.92 3.20 1.95
N GLN A 120 -14.08 2.93 0.96
CA GLN A 120 -14.40 3.04 -0.45
C GLN A 120 -13.79 1.88 -1.24
N TYR A 121 -14.59 1.28 -2.10
CA TYR A 121 -14.16 0.26 -3.05
C TYR A 121 -14.70 0.59 -4.46
N PRO A 122 -13.86 0.54 -5.48
CA PRO A 122 -12.40 0.46 -5.42
C PRO A 122 -11.79 1.79 -4.92
N LEU A 123 -10.66 1.72 -4.18
CA LEU A 123 -9.96 2.92 -3.72
C LEU A 123 -9.28 3.64 -4.90
N PHE A 124 -8.80 2.87 -5.87
CA PHE A 124 -8.19 3.34 -7.12
C PHE A 124 -8.92 2.75 -8.34
N PRO A 125 -10.01 3.36 -8.84
CA PRO A 125 -10.76 2.83 -9.98
C PRO A 125 -9.90 2.59 -11.25
N LYS A 126 -8.91 3.44 -11.48
CA LYS A 126 -7.99 3.30 -12.62
C LYS A 126 -7.16 2.00 -12.58
N ARG A 127 -7.03 1.34 -11.43
CA ARG A 127 -6.35 0.05 -11.31
C ARG A 127 -7.09 -1.07 -12.06
N GLU A 128 -8.38 -0.95 -12.23
CA GLU A 128 -9.19 -1.95 -12.92
C GLU A 128 -8.93 -1.95 -14.43
N ILE A 129 -8.54 -0.81 -14.99
CA ILE A 129 -8.22 -0.64 -16.40
C ILE A 129 -6.69 -0.78 -16.58
N LYS A 130 -6.27 -1.87 -17.24
CA LYS A 130 -4.84 -2.15 -17.45
C LYS A 130 -4.29 -1.34 -18.62
N SER A 131 -3.11 -0.76 -18.41
CA SER A 131 -2.35 -0.11 -19.47
C SER A 131 -1.84 -1.14 -20.49
N PRO A 132 -1.49 -0.73 -21.72
CA PRO A 132 -0.91 -1.63 -22.72
C PRO A 132 0.36 -2.35 -22.23
N SER A 133 1.19 -1.70 -21.44
CA SER A 133 2.39 -2.30 -20.83
C SER A 133 2.03 -3.37 -19.79
N GLU A 134 1.07 -3.10 -18.91
CA GLU A 134 0.59 -4.09 -17.93
C GLU A 134 -0.03 -5.31 -18.64
N VAL A 135 -0.80 -5.09 -19.70
CA VAL A 135 -1.37 -6.19 -20.51
C VAL A 135 -0.26 -7.04 -21.13
N LYS A 136 0.82 -6.43 -21.63
CA LYS A 136 1.97 -7.15 -22.19
C LYS A 136 2.63 -8.05 -21.16
N GLU A 137 2.87 -7.55 -19.94
CA GLU A 137 3.48 -8.33 -18.86
C GLU A 137 2.53 -9.47 -18.39
N ILE A 138 1.23 -9.22 -18.29
CA ILE A 138 0.24 -10.25 -17.96
C ILE A 138 0.27 -11.37 -19.00
N LYS A 139 0.28 -11.04 -20.30
CA LYS A 139 0.38 -12.02 -21.38
C LYS A 139 1.64 -12.86 -21.28
N LYS A 140 2.80 -12.23 -21.06
CA LYS A 140 4.07 -12.93 -20.91
C LYS A 140 4.04 -13.96 -19.77
N VAL A 141 3.48 -13.57 -18.62
CA VAL A 141 3.33 -14.49 -17.47
C VAL A 141 2.35 -15.61 -17.80
N ALA A 142 1.22 -15.30 -18.42
CA ALA A 142 0.22 -16.29 -18.82
C ALA A 142 0.82 -17.34 -19.81
N GLU A 143 1.60 -16.91 -20.80
CA GLU A 143 2.30 -17.80 -21.73
C GLU A 143 3.28 -18.74 -21.01
N GLY A 144 4.05 -18.21 -20.05
CA GLY A 144 4.95 -19.02 -19.19
C GLY A 144 4.17 -20.07 -18.39
N THR A 145 3.05 -19.68 -17.81
CA THR A 145 2.17 -20.57 -17.06
C THR A 145 1.61 -21.70 -17.94
N VAL A 146 1.14 -21.38 -19.14
CA VAL A 146 0.63 -22.39 -20.11
C VAL A 146 1.74 -23.37 -20.49
N LYS A 147 2.96 -22.91 -20.73
CA LYS A 147 4.12 -23.79 -21.01
C LYS A 147 4.42 -24.73 -19.84
N ALA A 148 4.38 -24.23 -18.61
CA ALA A 148 4.59 -25.04 -17.42
C ALA A 148 3.52 -26.13 -17.26
N PHE A 149 2.24 -25.80 -17.44
CA PHE A 149 1.15 -26.77 -17.43
C PHE A 149 1.29 -27.82 -18.54
N SER A 150 1.68 -27.40 -19.75
CA SER A 150 1.91 -28.30 -20.87
C SER A 150 3.05 -29.30 -20.59
N PHE A 151 4.13 -28.81 -19.96
CA PHE A 151 5.24 -29.67 -19.51
C PHE A 151 4.78 -30.68 -18.45
N ILE A 152 4.07 -30.25 -17.41
CA ILE A 152 3.55 -31.14 -16.36
C ILE A 152 2.63 -32.20 -16.97
N LYS A 153 1.71 -31.80 -17.86
CA LYS A 153 0.82 -32.73 -18.56
C LYS A 153 1.59 -33.80 -19.34
N LYS A 154 2.69 -33.42 -20.01
CA LYS A 154 3.56 -34.36 -20.71
C LYS A 154 4.22 -35.34 -19.75
N VAL A 155 4.81 -34.83 -18.65
CA VAL A 155 5.47 -35.67 -17.63
C VAL A 155 4.49 -36.70 -17.05
N LEU A 156 3.28 -36.26 -16.68
CA LEU A 156 2.25 -37.16 -16.13
C LEU A 156 1.82 -38.25 -17.12
N ARG A 157 1.66 -37.88 -18.40
CA ARG A 157 1.28 -38.84 -19.42
C ARG A 157 2.38 -39.87 -19.71
N ASP A 158 3.64 -39.45 -19.67
CA ASP A 158 4.79 -40.28 -19.97
C ASP A 158 5.29 -41.06 -18.73
N SER A 159 4.74 -40.79 -17.53
CA SER A 159 5.00 -41.51 -16.30
C SER A 159 4.30 -42.86 -16.31
N LYS A 160 5.07 -43.95 -16.05
CA LYS A 160 4.51 -45.28 -15.78
C LYS A 160 4.21 -45.40 -14.29
N ILE A 161 3.01 -45.79 -13.96
CA ILE A 161 2.60 -46.20 -12.60
C ILE A 161 3.02 -47.65 -12.42
#